data_94112931088634aa44debe8c5cac0440
#
_entry.id   94112931088634aa44debe8c5cac0440
#
_cell.length_a   1.000
_cell.length_b   1.000
_cell.length_c   1.000
_cell.angle_alpha   90.00
_cell.angle_beta   90.00
_cell.angle_gamma   90.00
#
_symmetry.space_group_name_H-M   'P 1'
#
loop_
_entity.id
_entity.type
_entity.pdbx_description
1 polymer ?
#
loop_
_entity_poly.entity_id
_entity_poly.type
_entity_poly.pdbx_seq_one_letter_code
_entity_poly.pdbx_strand_id
1 'polypeptide(L)'
;MKRRIVIFLVGLFCISSYLQAQNSVDIDGRLQPILTEFFEQCKKYDIDYHSKLFQLKNIDIVNHLPLEENNTVLGMVSRDEAGDIDNIFINWAALLDNEILKVVAFHEFAHHFLDYKHTCHDCEEIMAETNVSYFNIARDWDNQVKMLFTTSPIYLAKRNETSLAATLSF
;
A
#
# COMPACT_ATOMS: atom_id res chain seq x y z
N MET A 1 -26.66 61.17 -40.65
CA MET A 1 -25.88 60.73 -39.50
C MET A 1 -26.21 59.31 -39.14
N LYS A 2 -25.37 58.34 -39.49
CA LYS A 2 -25.58 56.90 -39.19
C LYS A 2 -24.78 56.54 -37.91
N ARG A 3 -25.48 56.27 -36.81
CA ARG A 3 -24.89 55.74 -35.57
C ARG A 3 -24.48 54.26 -35.76
N ARG A 4 -23.21 53.97 -35.70
CA ARG A 4 -22.68 52.62 -35.62
C ARG A 4 -22.70 52.14 -34.17
N ILE A 5 -23.53 51.17 -33.89
CA ILE A 5 -23.59 50.44 -32.61
C ILE A 5 -22.47 49.39 -32.66
N VAL A 6 -21.44 49.56 -31.82
CA VAL A 6 -20.41 48.57 -31.61
C VAL A 6 -20.87 47.63 -30.49
N ILE A 7 -21.24 46.41 -30.87
CA ILE A 7 -21.58 45.37 -29.88
C ILE A 7 -20.26 44.73 -29.39
N PHE A 8 -19.89 45.03 -28.15
CA PHE A 8 -18.81 44.29 -27.47
C PHE A 8 -19.35 42.91 -27.02
N LEU A 9 -18.96 41.86 -27.74
CA LEU A 9 -19.14 40.49 -27.29
C LEU A 9 -18.05 40.21 -26.25
N VAL A 10 -18.40 40.33 -24.99
CA VAL A 10 -17.59 39.83 -23.87
C VAL A 10 -17.75 38.30 -23.86
N GLY A 11 -16.78 37.60 -24.46
CA GLY A 11 -16.69 36.16 -24.36
C GLY A 11 -16.39 35.77 -22.91
N LEU A 12 -17.40 35.28 -22.20
CA LEU A 12 -17.27 34.67 -20.88
C LEU A 12 -16.56 33.32 -21.04
N PHE A 13 -15.25 33.34 -20.92
CA PHE A 13 -14.45 32.11 -20.82
C PHE A 13 -14.77 31.46 -19.48
N CYS A 14 -15.76 30.56 -19.46
CA CYS A 14 -15.94 29.62 -18.36
C CYS A 14 -14.73 28.68 -18.34
N ILE A 15 -13.72 29.01 -17.56
CA ILE A 15 -12.67 28.10 -17.16
C ILE A 15 -13.34 27.10 -16.21
N SER A 16 -13.83 26.00 -16.78
CA SER A 16 -14.23 24.83 -15.99
C SER A 16 -12.98 24.29 -15.32
N SER A 17 -12.70 24.77 -14.12
CA SER A 17 -11.75 24.12 -13.23
C SER A 17 -12.34 22.73 -12.93
N TYR A 18 -11.89 21.72 -13.65
CA TYR A 18 -12.08 20.35 -13.22
C TYR A 18 -11.33 20.22 -11.90
N LEU A 19 -12.05 20.39 -10.80
CA LEU A 19 -11.63 19.87 -9.51
C LEU A 19 -11.56 18.35 -9.70
N GLN A 20 -10.38 17.87 -10.02
CA GLN A 20 -10.07 16.47 -9.88
C GLN A 20 -10.17 16.22 -8.37
N ALA A 21 -11.29 15.61 -7.95
CA ALA A 21 -11.41 15.13 -6.60
C ALA A 21 -10.21 14.18 -6.39
N GLN A 22 -9.23 14.63 -5.64
CA GLN A 22 -8.18 13.76 -5.15
C GLN A 22 -8.91 12.71 -4.33
N ASN A 23 -8.99 11.48 -4.83
CA ASN A 23 -9.49 10.36 -4.08
C ASN A 23 -8.56 10.22 -2.86
N SER A 24 -9.01 10.72 -1.72
CA SER A 24 -8.33 10.48 -0.45
C SER A 24 -8.59 9.03 -0.09
N VAL A 25 -7.53 8.30 0.17
CA VAL A 25 -7.62 6.94 0.71
C VAL A 25 -8.31 7.01 2.06
N ASP A 26 -9.33 6.21 2.28
CA ASP A 26 -9.93 6.06 3.61
C ASP A 26 -9.10 5.07 4.43
N ILE A 27 -8.62 5.52 5.61
CA ILE A 27 -7.72 4.74 6.44
C ILE A 27 -8.27 4.65 7.84
N ASP A 28 -8.51 3.43 8.34
CA ASP A 28 -8.87 3.20 9.73
C ASP A 28 -7.81 3.79 10.68
N GLY A 29 -8.23 4.65 11.59
CA GLY A 29 -7.33 5.37 12.49
C GLY A 29 -6.46 4.46 13.37
N ARG A 30 -6.87 3.20 13.61
CA ARG A 30 -6.11 2.20 14.36
C ARG A 30 -4.91 1.66 13.55
N LEU A 31 -5.00 1.67 12.22
CA LEU A 31 -3.92 1.25 11.32
C LEU A 31 -2.95 2.39 10.99
N GLN A 32 -3.34 3.64 11.20
CA GLN A 32 -2.53 4.80 10.83
C GLN A 32 -1.12 4.81 11.46
N PRO A 33 -0.90 4.46 12.75
CA PRO A 33 0.44 4.40 13.32
C PRO A 33 1.32 3.34 12.65
N ILE A 34 0.74 2.15 12.36
CA ILE A 34 1.46 1.03 11.74
C ILE A 34 1.81 1.38 10.28
N LEU A 35 0.90 1.99 9.55
CA LEU A 35 1.13 2.46 8.19
C LEU A 35 2.22 3.55 8.15
N THR A 36 2.22 4.44 9.14
CA THR A 36 3.28 5.46 9.26
C THR A 36 4.64 4.82 9.47
N GLU A 37 4.76 3.83 10.37
CA GLU A 37 5.99 3.06 10.57
C GLU A 37 6.44 2.35 9.28
N PHE A 38 5.51 1.74 8.56
CA PHE A 38 5.80 1.10 7.28
C PHE A 38 6.36 2.09 6.24
N PHE A 39 5.76 3.28 6.13
CA PHE A 39 6.24 4.33 5.22
C PHE A 39 7.59 4.92 5.63
N GLU A 40 7.91 4.94 6.91
CA GLU A 40 9.25 5.31 7.36
C GLU A 40 10.30 4.29 6.92
N GLN A 41 9.96 3.00 6.92
CA GLN A 41 10.83 2.00 6.33
C GLN A 41 10.93 2.17 4.80
N CYS A 42 9.83 2.47 4.09
CA CYS A 42 9.89 2.80 2.66
C CYS A 42 10.89 3.93 2.38
N LYS A 43 10.84 5.02 3.15
CA LYS A 43 11.79 6.14 3.05
C LYS A 43 13.23 5.69 3.30
N LYS A 44 13.46 4.90 4.35
CA LYS A 44 14.80 4.39 4.71
C LYS A 44 15.44 3.56 3.59
N TYR A 45 14.65 2.81 2.84
CA TYR A 45 15.09 1.98 1.72
C TYR A 45 14.88 2.64 0.36
N ASP A 46 14.52 3.94 0.35
CA ASP A 46 14.30 4.75 -0.86
C ASP A 46 13.30 4.10 -1.83
N ILE A 47 12.17 3.62 -1.27
CA ILE A 47 11.03 3.05 -1.99
C ILE A 47 9.92 4.09 -2.07
N ASP A 48 9.46 4.42 -3.28
CA ASP A 48 8.30 5.28 -3.47
C ASP A 48 7.01 4.51 -3.16
N TYR A 49 6.26 5.00 -2.19
CA TYR A 49 4.97 4.45 -1.78
C TYR A 49 3.79 5.34 -2.19
N HIS A 50 4.06 6.60 -2.58
CA HIS A 50 3.00 7.59 -2.80
C HIS A 50 2.08 7.21 -3.97
N SER A 51 2.67 6.82 -5.10
CA SER A 51 1.90 6.42 -6.28
C SER A 51 0.97 5.24 -5.97
N LYS A 52 1.44 4.27 -5.18
CA LYS A 52 0.67 3.11 -4.77
C LYS A 52 -0.39 3.45 -3.72
N LEU A 53 -0.11 4.38 -2.80
CA LEU A 53 -1.10 4.82 -1.82
C LEU A 53 -2.35 5.37 -2.51
N PHE A 54 -2.20 6.18 -3.56
CA PHE A 54 -3.34 6.75 -4.28
C PHE A 54 -4.09 5.76 -5.19
N GLN A 55 -3.61 4.55 -5.35
CA GLN A 55 -4.34 3.45 -6.01
C GLN A 55 -5.37 2.80 -5.08
N LEU A 56 -5.16 2.90 -3.76
CA LEU A 56 -6.06 2.34 -2.77
C LEU A 56 -7.31 3.22 -2.58
N LYS A 57 -8.43 2.56 -2.34
CA LYS A 57 -9.68 3.17 -1.88
C LYS A 57 -9.75 3.15 -0.35
N ASN A 58 -9.45 1.97 0.24
CA ASN A 58 -9.57 1.77 1.68
C ASN A 58 -8.40 0.95 2.24
N ILE A 59 -8.01 1.29 3.47
CA ILE A 59 -7.21 0.45 4.38
C ILE A 59 -8.02 0.34 5.67
N ASP A 60 -8.71 -0.78 5.88
CA ASP A 60 -9.75 -0.83 6.90
C ASP A 60 -9.71 -2.12 7.74
N ILE A 61 -10.30 -2.03 8.94
CA ILE A 61 -10.50 -3.17 9.84
C ILE A 61 -11.96 -3.61 9.74
N VAL A 62 -12.17 -4.83 9.28
CA VAL A 62 -13.49 -5.38 9.00
C VAL A 62 -13.84 -6.55 9.92
N ASN A 63 -15.14 -6.75 10.15
CA ASN A 63 -15.61 -7.85 10.99
C ASN A 63 -15.54 -9.21 10.29
N HIS A 64 -15.69 -9.24 8.98
CA HIS A 64 -15.67 -10.46 8.16
C HIS A 64 -14.87 -10.20 6.88
N LEU A 65 -13.91 -11.06 6.62
CA LEU A 65 -13.26 -11.12 5.32
C LEU A 65 -14.06 -12.06 4.40
N PRO A 66 -14.21 -11.75 3.11
CA PRO A 66 -14.90 -12.60 2.14
C PRO A 66 -14.01 -13.79 1.79
N LEU A 67 -13.95 -14.80 2.66
CA LEU A 67 -13.09 -15.97 2.51
C LEU A 67 -13.81 -17.29 2.74
N GLU A 68 -13.21 -18.34 2.17
CA GLU A 68 -13.69 -19.71 2.27
C GLU A 68 -13.91 -20.15 3.72
N GLU A 69 -14.95 -20.92 3.95
CA GLU A 69 -15.60 -21.22 5.24
C GLU A 69 -14.70 -21.86 6.33
N ASN A 70 -13.42 -22.15 6.09
CA ASN A 70 -12.61 -22.93 7.03
C ASN A 70 -11.25 -22.37 7.46
N ASN A 71 -10.85 -21.17 7.01
CA ASN A 71 -9.56 -20.57 7.38
C ASN A 71 -9.74 -19.25 8.10
N THR A 72 -9.15 -19.14 9.30
CA THR A 72 -9.06 -17.86 10.03
C THR A 72 -7.98 -17.01 9.38
N VAL A 73 -8.34 -16.32 8.31
CA VAL A 73 -7.47 -15.34 7.69
C VAL A 73 -7.60 -14.03 8.44
N LEU A 74 -6.49 -13.40 8.79
CA LEU A 74 -6.45 -12.16 9.57
C LEU A 74 -6.26 -10.91 8.70
N GLY A 75 -5.86 -11.06 7.43
CA GLY A 75 -5.73 -9.96 6.51
C GLY A 75 -5.96 -10.40 5.07
N MET A 76 -6.29 -9.47 4.19
CA MET A 76 -6.38 -9.70 2.76
C MET A 76 -6.26 -8.41 1.95
N VAL A 77 -5.72 -8.51 0.75
CA VAL A 77 -5.84 -7.49 -0.28
C VAL A 77 -6.99 -7.84 -1.22
N SER A 78 -7.81 -6.83 -1.57
CA SER A 78 -8.84 -6.94 -2.60
C SER A 78 -8.34 -6.35 -3.91
N ARG A 79 -8.80 -6.90 -5.03
CA ARG A 79 -8.43 -6.42 -6.35
C ARG A 79 -9.66 -5.94 -7.12
N ASP A 80 -9.47 -4.92 -7.92
CA ASP A 80 -10.49 -4.41 -8.83
C ASP A 80 -10.64 -5.30 -10.09
N GLU A 81 -11.50 -4.89 -11.02
CA GLU A 81 -11.76 -5.61 -12.27
C GLU A 81 -10.51 -5.68 -13.20
N ALA A 82 -9.56 -4.76 -13.06
CA ALA A 82 -8.30 -4.76 -13.79
C ALA A 82 -7.24 -5.69 -13.17
N GLY A 83 -7.49 -6.16 -11.95
CA GLY A 83 -6.59 -7.01 -11.18
C GLY A 83 -5.63 -6.23 -10.27
N ASP A 84 -5.76 -4.91 -10.20
CA ASP A 84 -4.96 -4.05 -9.33
C ASP A 84 -5.51 -4.06 -7.90
N ILE A 85 -4.62 -4.03 -6.90
CA ILE A 85 -5.03 -3.96 -5.50
C ILE A 85 -5.65 -2.59 -5.23
N ASP A 86 -6.90 -2.59 -4.78
CA ASP A 86 -7.65 -1.38 -4.49
C ASP A 86 -8.11 -1.25 -3.03
N ASN A 87 -8.06 -2.34 -2.25
CA ASN A 87 -8.34 -2.30 -0.82
C ASN A 87 -7.42 -3.23 -0.05
N ILE A 88 -7.14 -2.84 1.20
CA ILE A 88 -6.44 -3.66 2.20
C ILE A 88 -7.39 -3.82 3.38
N PHE A 89 -7.70 -5.06 3.75
CA PHE A 89 -8.57 -5.37 4.85
C PHE A 89 -7.87 -6.20 5.92
N ILE A 90 -8.05 -5.81 7.17
CA ILE A 90 -7.59 -6.54 8.35
C ILE A 90 -8.80 -7.04 9.11
N ASN A 91 -8.80 -8.30 9.51
CA ASN A 91 -9.86 -8.85 10.34
C ASN A 91 -9.76 -8.26 11.77
N TRP A 92 -10.89 -7.87 12.35
CA TRP A 92 -10.95 -7.31 13.71
C TRP A 92 -10.29 -8.23 14.76
N ALA A 93 -10.24 -9.55 14.51
CA ALA A 93 -9.59 -10.50 15.41
C ALA A 93 -8.08 -10.21 15.60
N ALA A 94 -7.43 -9.56 14.64
CA ALA A 94 -6.05 -9.11 14.79
C ALA A 94 -5.89 -8.02 15.88
N LEU A 95 -6.96 -7.28 16.21
CA LEU A 95 -6.95 -6.28 17.29
C LEU A 95 -6.82 -6.87 18.70
N LEU A 96 -7.05 -8.17 18.85
CA LEU A 96 -6.94 -8.83 20.16
C LEU A 96 -5.50 -8.83 20.70
N ASP A 97 -4.51 -8.64 19.80
CA ASP A 97 -3.10 -8.53 20.14
C ASP A 97 -2.37 -7.57 19.20
N ASN A 98 -1.64 -6.62 19.77
CA ASN A 98 -0.94 -5.58 18.99
C ASN A 98 0.22 -6.15 18.15
N GLU A 99 0.88 -7.21 18.59
CA GLU A 99 1.97 -7.84 17.82
C GLU A 99 1.37 -8.56 16.61
N ILE A 100 0.25 -9.26 16.79
CA ILE A 100 -0.48 -9.89 15.70
C ILE A 100 -0.95 -8.84 14.70
N LEU A 101 -1.59 -7.77 15.18
CA LEU A 101 -2.06 -6.67 14.32
C LEU A 101 -0.92 -6.10 13.48
N LYS A 102 0.22 -5.87 14.09
CA LYS A 102 1.39 -5.27 13.45
C LYS A 102 1.96 -6.19 12.36
N VAL A 103 2.12 -7.47 12.65
CA VAL A 103 2.61 -8.46 11.68
C VAL A 103 1.66 -8.58 10.50
N VAL A 104 0.36 -8.73 10.76
CA VAL A 104 -0.67 -8.85 9.72
C VAL A 104 -0.73 -7.58 8.85
N ALA A 105 -0.69 -6.40 9.46
CA ALA A 105 -0.71 -5.14 8.70
C ALA A 105 0.52 -5.00 7.80
N PHE A 106 1.73 -5.30 8.31
CA PHE A 106 2.95 -5.28 7.49
C PHE A 106 2.91 -6.29 6.36
N HIS A 107 2.34 -7.48 6.56
CA HIS A 107 2.11 -8.49 5.54
C HIS A 107 1.24 -7.94 4.39
N GLU A 108 0.06 -7.41 4.71
CA GLU A 108 -0.87 -6.88 3.70
C GLU A 108 -0.31 -5.63 3.01
N PHE A 109 0.36 -4.75 3.75
CA PHE A 109 1.03 -3.59 3.17
C PHE A 109 2.14 -4.02 2.19
N ALA A 110 2.90 -5.08 2.50
CA ALA A 110 3.96 -5.56 1.63
C ALA A 110 3.42 -6.15 0.33
N HIS A 111 2.26 -6.79 0.32
CA HIS A 111 1.60 -7.22 -0.91
C HIS A 111 1.38 -6.05 -1.87
N HIS A 112 0.90 -4.92 -1.35
CA HIS A 112 0.58 -3.76 -2.17
C HIS A 112 1.79 -2.87 -2.44
N PHE A 113 2.49 -2.42 -1.38
CA PHE A 113 3.53 -1.40 -1.50
C PHE A 113 4.87 -1.94 -1.98
N LEU A 114 5.16 -3.24 -1.75
CA LEU A 114 6.44 -3.86 -2.08
C LEU A 114 6.35 -4.94 -3.18
N ASP A 115 5.14 -5.17 -3.75
CA ASP A 115 4.84 -6.20 -4.75
C ASP A 115 5.20 -7.63 -4.32
N TYR A 116 5.12 -7.90 -3.02
CA TYR A 116 5.37 -9.24 -2.51
C TYR A 116 4.28 -10.24 -2.88
N LYS A 117 4.74 -11.46 -3.11
CA LYS A 117 3.95 -12.68 -2.98
C LYS A 117 4.38 -13.39 -1.71
N HIS A 118 3.63 -14.41 -1.28
CA HIS A 118 4.08 -15.25 -0.18
C HIS A 118 5.44 -15.90 -0.49
N THR A 119 6.34 -15.91 0.50
CA THR A 119 7.71 -16.43 0.36
C THR A 119 7.77 -17.92 0.68
N CYS A 120 6.88 -18.37 1.55
CA CYS A 120 6.82 -19.76 2.02
C CYS A 120 5.41 -20.06 2.53
N HIS A 121 5.13 -21.34 2.79
CA HIS A 121 3.82 -21.73 3.31
C HIS A 121 3.70 -21.52 4.82
N ASP A 122 4.67 -21.98 5.62
CA ASP A 122 4.61 -22.06 7.07
C ASP A 122 5.93 -21.67 7.78
N CYS A 123 6.67 -20.71 7.25
CA CYS A 123 7.90 -20.22 7.87
C CYS A 123 7.65 -19.07 8.84
N GLU A 124 8.67 -18.73 9.64
CA GLU A 124 8.64 -17.61 10.60
C GLU A 124 9.09 -16.30 9.90
N GLU A 125 8.38 -15.91 8.84
CA GLU A 125 8.62 -14.67 8.09
C GLU A 125 7.33 -13.87 7.97
N ILE A 126 7.44 -12.54 7.86
CA ILE A 126 6.26 -11.68 7.69
C ILE A 126 5.45 -12.12 6.47
N MET A 127 6.10 -12.53 5.36
CA MET A 127 5.42 -12.91 4.11
C MET A 127 5.10 -14.40 4.01
N ALA A 128 5.06 -15.14 5.11
CA ALA A 128 4.55 -16.51 5.12
C ALA A 128 3.04 -16.53 4.80
N GLU A 129 2.58 -17.50 4.01
CA GLU A 129 1.16 -17.68 3.70
C GLU A 129 0.35 -18.02 4.95
N THR A 130 0.94 -18.83 5.84
CA THR A 130 0.37 -19.19 7.14
C THR A 130 1.34 -18.80 8.24
N ASN A 131 1.00 -17.83 9.05
CA ASN A 131 1.85 -17.43 10.18
C ASN A 131 1.60 -18.36 11.37
N VAL A 132 2.46 -19.35 11.55
CA VAL A 132 2.41 -20.29 12.68
C VAL A 132 2.82 -19.65 14.02
N SER A 133 3.56 -18.54 13.98
CA SER A 133 4.05 -17.89 15.20
C SER A 133 4.28 -16.38 15.04
N TYR A 134 3.21 -15.60 15.14
CA TYR A 134 3.30 -14.14 15.15
C TYR A 134 4.27 -13.62 16.22
N PHE A 135 4.32 -14.25 17.39
CA PHE A 135 5.18 -13.85 18.49
C PHE A 135 6.68 -14.07 18.21
N ASN A 136 7.05 -15.08 17.44
CA ASN A 136 8.45 -15.27 17.04
C ASN A 136 8.87 -14.19 16.02
N ILE A 137 8.00 -13.86 15.08
CA ILE A 137 8.20 -12.76 14.13
C ILE A 137 8.33 -11.43 14.89
N ALA A 138 7.42 -11.15 15.83
CA ALA A 138 7.44 -9.92 16.62
C ALA A 138 8.68 -9.80 17.52
N ARG A 139 9.18 -10.92 18.07
CA ARG A 139 10.40 -10.93 18.89
C ARG A 139 11.65 -10.57 18.11
N ASP A 140 11.71 -10.91 16.82
CA ASP A 140 12.82 -10.60 15.90
C ASP A 140 12.47 -9.47 14.93
N TRP A 141 11.61 -8.55 15.34
CA TRP A 141 10.98 -7.55 14.50
C TRP A 141 11.93 -6.76 13.61
N ASP A 142 13.02 -6.25 14.15
CA ASP A 142 13.97 -5.44 13.40
C ASP A 142 14.63 -6.21 12.25
N ASN A 143 14.99 -7.49 12.47
CA ASN A 143 15.54 -8.34 11.41
C ASN A 143 14.47 -8.72 10.38
N GLN A 144 13.24 -9.03 10.82
CA GLN A 144 12.11 -9.34 9.95
C GLN A 144 11.78 -8.16 9.02
N VAL A 145 11.69 -6.94 9.56
CA VAL A 145 11.46 -5.73 8.76
C VAL A 145 12.64 -5.47 7.82
N LYS A 146 13.88 -5.57 8.31
CA LYS A 146 15.04 -5.41 7.44
C LYS A 146 15.02 -6.40 6.28
N MET A 147 14.74 -7.67 6.54
CA MET A 147 14.63 -8.72 5.52
C MET A 147 13.52 -8.38 4.53
N LEU A 148 12.31 -8.07 5.03
CA LEU A 148 11.16 -7.69 4.24
C LEU A 148 11.51 -6.60 3.21
N PHE A 149 12.17 -5.54 3.62
CA PHE A 149 12.48 -4.43 2.73
C PHE A 149 13.66 -4.71 1.79
N THR A 150 14.74 -5.36 2.29
CA THR A 150 15.95 -5.59 1.48
C THR A 150 15.82 -6.71 0.45
N THR A 151 14.86 -7.61 0.60
CA THR A 151 14.57 -8.69 -0.35
C THR A 151 13.29 -8.44 -1.15
N SER A 152 12.64 -7.28 -0.97
CA SER A 152 11.41 -6.96 -1.70
C SER A 152 11.66 -6.86 -3.22
N PRO A 153 10.69 -7.29 -4.04
CA PRO A 153 10.78 -7.18 -5.50
C PRO A 153 11.12 -5.76 -5.97
N ILE A 154 10.50 -4.74 -5.38
CA ILE A 154 10.75 -3.33 -5.74
C ILE A 154 12.17 -2.91 -5.42
N TYR A 155 12.68 -3.25 -4.22
CA TYR A 155 14.04 -2.89 -3.83
C TYR A 155 15.08 -3.57 -4.70
N LEU A 156 14.89 -4.84 -5.00
CA LEU A 156 15.81 -5.60 -5.86
C LEU A 156 15.80 -5.09 -7.30
N ALA A 157 14.64 -4.75 -7.87
CA ALA A 157 14.54 -4.15 -9.19
C ALA A 157 15.33 -2.84 -9.27
N LYS A 158 15.13 -1.94 -8.31
CA LYS A 158 15.83 -0.66 -8.23
C LYS A 158 17.36 -0.81 -8.14
N ARG A 159 17.83 -1.76 -7.32
CA ARG A 159 19.28 -2.06 -7.22
C ARG A 159 19.87 -2.53 -8.54
N ASN A 160 19.15 -3.36 -9.26
CA ASN A 160 19.58 -3.89 -10.56
C ASN A 160 19.70 -2.76 -11.61
N GLU A 161 18.73 -1.83 -11.64
CA GLU A 161 18.76 -0.65 -12.53
C GLU A 161 19.95 0.25 -12.22
N THR A 162 20.22 0.53 -10.95
CA THR A 162 21.35 1.35 -10.51
C THR A 162 22.68 0.71 -10.89
N SER A 163 22.82 -0.61 -10.72
CA SER A 163 24.03 -1.36 -11.10
C SER A 163 24.26 -1.33 -12.61
N LEU A 164 23.20 -1.48 -13.40
CA LEU A 164 23.29 -1.43 -14.87
C LEU A 164 23.68 -0.04 -15.36
N ALA A 165 23.09 1.01 -14.81
CA ALA A 165 23.43 2.40 -15.16
C ALA A 165 24.89 2.72 -14.84
N ALA A 166 25.43 2.25 -13.71
CA ALA A 166 26.84 2.42 -13.35
C ALA A 166 27.80 1.68 -14.32
N THR A 167 27.37 0.54 -14.86
CA THR A 167 28.18 -0.23 -15.82
C THR A 167 28.24 0.41 -17.21
N LEU A 168 27.17 1.14 -17.60
CA LEU A 168 27.08 1.80 -18.91
C LEU A 168 27.73 3.19 -18.96
N SER A 169 28.17 3.72 -17.82
CA SER A 169 28.80 5.05 -17.71
C SER A 169 30.31 5.03 -17.83
N PHE A 170 30.90 3.91 -18.19
CA PHE A 170 32.32 3.70 -18.54
C PHE A 170 32.47 3.38 -20.02
#